data_6cef01a2e0b7b240f66220ac5cc3fd84
#
_entry.id   6cef01a2e0b7b240f66220ac5cc3fd84
#
_cell.length_a   1.000
_cell.length_b   1.000
_cell.length_c   1.000
_cell.angle_alpha   90.00
_cell.angle_beta   90.00
_cell.angle_gamma   90.00
#
_symmetry.space_group_name_H-M   'P 1'
#
loop_
_entity.id
_entity.type
_entity.pdbx_description
1 polymer ?
#
loop_
_entity_poly.entity_id
_entity_poly.type
_entity_poly.pdbx_seq_one_letter_code
_entity_poly.pdbx_strand_id
1 'polypeptide(L)'
;SQFYSYFYPFVFGGGQASMLVTAQLAYHYDWKYMYYFMMLMILLAIVMVIICFRHNRPIKSIPLADLHIREMFIISTGLLMLMYVINYGKVLDWMASPKICLYIMIAPILIALFIWYQYHSERPYVNLAPLYQPKAIIGYFYMMLVMFFSTSTTLLTSSLTSILKVDSTHTYSLYTYLLPGYVLGAFICFWWFRWQRWRFRFLIAGGMSCFVLFFGSLYFGISPDSRYEMLYFPIFLRGLGMMILIIAFALFAVEDLNPKYLLSNAFFLIIFRSVLSPIMATSFYSNILYRLEQKYMYSLSETVTLADPLAASRYNQALGNALTQGHPYDEAAQMATNTLYNTLQQQSLLLALKEILGYLLIHSDRISFYPIP
;
A
#
# COMPACT_ATOMS: atom_id res chain seq x y z
N SER A 1 -15.86 20.73 2.51
CA SER A 1 -15.08 19.88 3.44
C SER A 1 -15.87 18.69 3.95
N GLN A 2 -17.14 18.85 4.36
CA GLN A 2 -17.98 17.76 4.87
C GLN A 2 -18.18 16.62 3.87
N PHE A 3 -18.29 16.91 2.56
CA PHE A 3 -18.43 15.89 1.52
C PHE A 3 -17.29 14.87 1.54
N TYR A 4 -16.05 15.32 1.67
CA TYR A 4 -14.89 14.42 1.68
C TYR A 4 -14.85 13.51 2.91
N SER A 5 -15.34 13.98 4.07
CA SER A 5 -15.43 13.16 5.29
C SER A 5 -16.45 12.02 5.18
N TYR A 6 -17.45 12.15 4.30
CA TYR A 6 -18.35 11.03 3.97
C TYR A 6 -17.82 10.19 2.82
N PHE A 7 -17.31 10.83 1.77
CA PHE A 7 -16.92 10.16 0.53
C PHE A 7 -15.74 9.18 0.73
N TYR A 8 -14.67 9.61 1.39
CA TYR A 8 -13.48 8.78 1.55
C TYR A 8 -13.69 7.52 2.38
N PRO A 9 -14.42 7.52 3.51
CA PRO A 9 -14.74 6.28 4.23
C PRO A 9 -15.51 5.28 3.39
N PHE A 10 -16.45 5.74 2.55
CA PHE A 10 -17.16 4.84 1.64
C PHE A 10 -16.23 4.24 0.59
N VAL A 11 -15.35 5.02 -0.01
CA VAL A 11 -14.41 4.54 -1.03
C VAL A 11 -13.40 3.55 -0.44
N PHE A 12 -12.73 3.91 0.65
CA PHE A 12 -11.71 3.05 1.25
C PHE A 12 -12.32 1.93 2.08
N GLY A 13 -13.34 2.22 2.87
CA GLY A 13 -14.06 1.23 3.67
C GLY A 13 -14.79 0.22 2.81
N GLY A 14 -15.44 0.66 1.74
CA GLY A 14 -16.10 -0.21 0.76
C GLY A 14 -15.11 -1.15 0.08
N GLY A 15 -13.93 -0.65 -0.31
CA GLY A 15 -12.86 -1.48 -0.87
C GLY A 15 -12.37 -2.55 0.10
N GLN A 16 -12.17 -2.21 1.37
CA GLN A 16 -11.75 -3.17 2.40
C GLN A 16 -12.88 -4.17 2.74
N ALA A 17 -14.11 -3.71 2.85
CA ALA A 17 -15.27 -4.59 3.08
C ALA A 17 -15.44 -5.57 1.92
N SER A 18 -15.31 -5.11 0.68
CA SER A 18 -15.35 -5.98 -0.50
C SER A 18 -14.26 -7.04 -0.47
N MET A 19 -13.03 -6.67 -0.08
CA MET A 19 -11.91 -7.60 0.06
C MET A 19 -12.18 -8.67 1.12
N LEU A 20 -12.77 -8.31 2.27
CA LEU A 20 -13.14 -9.26 3.31
C LEU A 20 -14.22 -10.25 2.82
N VAL A 21 -15.27 -9.75 2.16
CA VAL A 21 -16.35 -10.59 1.65
C VAL A 21 -15.82 -11.55 0.57
N THR A 22 -15.02 -11.06 -0.38
CA THR A 22 -14.44 -11.90 -1.44
C THR A 22 -13.49 -12.96 -0.88
N ALA A 23 -12.68 -12.62 0.13
CA ALA A 23 -11.81 -13.57 0.80
C ALA A 23 -12.63 -14.69 1.50
N GLN A 24 -13.67 -14.34 2.26
CA GLN A 24 -14.54 -15.33 2.92
C GLN A 24 -15.23 -16.23 1.91
N LEU A 25 -15.74 -15.69 0.80
CA LEU A 25 -16.38 -16.47 -0.25
C LEU A 25 -15.38 -17.44 -0.91
N ALA A 26 -14.17 -17.01 -1.17
CA ALA A 26 -13.14 -17.84 -1.79
C ALA A 26 -12.67 -18.99 -0.88
N TYR A 27 -12.56 -18.75 0.43
CA TYR A 27 -12.04 -19.74 1.38
C TYR A 27 -13.10 -20.70 1.92
N HIS A 28 -14.36 -20.24 2.14
CA HIS A 28 -15.40 -21.08 2.73
C HIS A 28 -16.26 -21.82 1.69
N TYR A 29 -16.29 -21.30 0.44
CA TYR A 29 -17.10 -21.92 -0.59
C TYR A 29 -16.23 -22.37 -1.78
N ASP A 30 -16.15 -21.52 -2.83
CA ASP A 30 -15.34 -21.78 -4.03
C ASP A 30 -14.89 -20.43 -4.59
N TRP A 31 -13.72 -20.39 -5.22
CA TRP A 31 -13.17 -19.19 -5.86
C TRP A 31 -14.15 -18.56 -6.89
N LYS A 32 -15.06 -19.33 -7.47
CA LYS A 32 -16.09 -18.86 -8.42
C LYS A 32 -17.06 -17.88 -7.79
N TYR A 33 -17.39 -18.04 -6.49
CA TYR A 33 -18.32 -17.14 -5.80
C TYR A 33 -17.79 -15.71 -5.67
N MET A 34 -16.49 -15.53 -5.69
CA MET A 34 -15.89 -14.20 -5.76
C MET A 34 -16.31 -13.45 -7.03
N TYR A 35 -16.31 -14.12 -8.19
CA TYR A 35 -16.76 -13.51 -9.44
C TYR A 35 -18.27 -13.26 -9.46
N TYR A 36 -19.06 -14.15 -8.92
CA TYR A 36 -20.50 -13.94 -8.80
C TYR A 36 -20.83 -12.74 -7.91
N PHE A 37 -20.11 -12.56 -6.80
CA PHE A 37 -20.21 -11.39 -5.96
C PHE A 37 -19.86 -10.10 -6.71
N MET A 38 -18.75 -10.09 -7.45
CA MET A 38 -18.38 -8.94 -8.28
C MET A 38 -19.44 -8.60 -9.32
N MET A 39 -19.97 -9.60 -10.03
CA MET A 39 -21.04 -9.40 -11.01
C MET A 39 -22.31 -8.85 -10.35
N LEU A 40 -22.69 -9.37 -9.19
CA LEU A 40 -23.82 -8.86 -8.41
C LEU A 40 -23.64 -7.39 -8.03
N MET A 41 -22.47 -7.00 -7.55
CA MET A 41 -22.18 -5.62 -7.18
C MET A 41 -22.20 -4.67 -8.38
N ILE A 42 -21.70 -5.09 -9.54
CA ILE A 42 -21.79 -4.33 -10.78
C ILE A 42 -23.24 -4.18 -11.24
N LEU A 43 -24.01 -5.26 -11.20
CA LEU A 43 -25.44 -5.23 -11.58
C LEU A 43 -26.22 -4.30 -10.64
N LEU A 44 -25.98 -4.37 -9.35
CA LEU A 44 -26.58 -3.47 -8.36
C LEU A 44 -26.20 -2.01 -8.63
N ALA A 45 -24.94 -1.73 -8.97
CA ALA A 45 -24.51 -0.39 -9.35
C ALA A 45 -25.24 0.11 -10.60
N ILE A 46 -25.41 -0.73 -11.64
CA ILE A 46 -26.15 -0.39 -12.85
C ILE A 46 -27.62 -0.05 -12.51
N VAL A 47 -28.27 -0.89 -11.71
CA VAL A 47 -29.65 -0.66 -11.26
C VAL A 47 -29.78 0.66 -10.50
N MET A 48 -28.85 0.93 -9.56
CA MET A 48 -28.81 2.19 -8.82
C MET A 48 -28.63 3.40 -9.75
N VAL A 49 -27.75 3.30 -10.75
CA VAL A 49 -27.58 4.36 -11.74
C VAL A 49 -28.86 4.61 -12.51
N ILE A 50 -29.54 3.56 -12.97
CA ILE A 50 -30.82 3.68 -13.71
C ILE A 50 -31.91 4.33 -12.86
N ILE A 51 -31.98 3.99 -11.57
CA ILE A 51 -32.99 4.54 -10.65
C ILE A 51 -32.66 5.99 -10.26
N CYS A 52 -31.39 6.27 -9.93
CA CYS A 52 -30.99 7.57 -9.39
C CYS A 52 -30.80 8.63 -10.48
N PHE A 53 -30.29 8.24 -11.65
CA PHE A 53 -30.13 9.15 -12.78
C PHE A 53 -31.44 9.22 -13.58
N ARG A 54 -32.33 10.11 -13.14
CA ARG A 54 -33.52 10.47 -13.91
C ARG A 54 -33.08 11.06 -15.26
N HIS A 55 -33.81 10.75 -16.31
CA HIS A 55 -33.55 11.11 -17.72
C HIS A 55 -33.47 12.64 -17.93
N ASN A 56 -32.45 13.29 -17.43
CA ASN A 56 -32.13 14.66 -17.76
C ASN A 56 -31.38 14.63 -19.11
N ARG A 57 -32.04 15.09 -20.14
CA ARG A 57 -31.39 15.30 -21.44
C ARG A 57 -30.14 16.17 -21.23
N PRO A 58 -28.95 15.75 -21.70
CA PRO A 58 -27.76 16.56 -21.55
C PRO A 58 -27.99 17.91 -22.24
N ILE A 59 -27.77 18.98 -21.49
CA ILE A 59 -28.00 20.38 -21.93
C ILE A 59 -27.03 20.72 -23.08
N LYS A 60 -25.91 20.01 -23.19
CA LYS A 60 -24.96 20.07 -24.32
C LYS A 60 -24.49 18.67 -24.66
N SER A 61 -24.65 18.25 -25.92
CA SER A 61 -23.96 17.09 -26.46
C SER A 61 -22.46 17.43 -26.55
N ILE A 62 -21.62 16.66 -25.85
CA ILE A 62 -20.17 16.75 -26.02
C ILE A 62 -19.86 16.08 -27.38
N PRO A 63 -19.32 16.80 -28.37
CA PRO A 63 -18.95 16.18 -29.63
C PRO A 63 -17.88 15.12 -29.39
N LEU A 64 -18.00 13.98 -30.07
CA LEU A 64 -17.03 12.87 -29.95
C LEU A 64 -15.59 13.30 -30.30
N ALA A 65 -15.44 14.34 -31.10
CA ALA A 65 -14.15 14.94 -31.42
C ALA A 65 -13.43 15.58 -30.21
N ASP A 66 -14.17 15.99 -29.18
CA ASP A 66 -13.61 16.54 -27.93
C ASP A 66 -13.23 15.44 -26.91
N LEU A 67 -13.44 14.16 -27.26
CA LEU A 67 -12.93 13.03 -26.48
C LEU A 67 -11.44 12.84 -26.84
N HIS A 68 -10.56 13.31 -26.00
CA HIS A 68 -9.10 13.22 -26.14
C HIS A 68 -8.56 11.78 -26.03
N ILE A 69 -9.13 10.84 -26.77
CA ILE A 69 -8.83 9.38 -26.71
C ILE A 69 -7.34 9.13 -26.94
N ARG A 70 -6.72 9.83 -27.91
CA ARG A 70 -5.29 9.72 -28.19
C ARG A 70 -4.43 10.06 -26.98
N GLU A 71 -4.76 11.12 -26.28
CA GLU A 71 -4.02 11.60 -25.10
C GLU A 71 -4.19 10.64 -23.93
N MET A 72 -5.39 10.08 -23.76
CA MET A 72 -5.64 9.02 -22.78
C MET A 72 -4.78 7.78 -23.04
N PHE A 73 -4.67 7.34 -24.29
CA PHE A 73 -3.82 6.20 -24.66
C PHE A 73 -2.34 6.48 -24.39
N ILE A 74 -1.85 7.67 -24.73
CA ILE A 74 -0.45 8.05 -24.54
C ILE A 74 -0.09 8.01 -23.05
N ILE A 75 -0.88 8.67 -22.19
CA ILE A 75 -0.58 8.69 -20.75
C ILE A 75 -0.75 7.31 -20.11
N SER A 76 -1.79 6.56 -20.48
CA SER A 76 -2.03 5.22 -19.93
C SER A 76 -0.90 4.26 -20.30
N THR A 77 -0.46 4.27 -21.57
CA THR A 77 0.66 3.43 -22.02
C THR A 77 1.96 3.82 -21.32
N GLY A 78 2.25 5.12 -21.21
CA GLY A 78 3.43 5.61 -20.50
C GLY A 78 3.45 5.20 -19.04
N LEU A 79 2.33 5.35 -18.33
CA LEU A 79 2.21 4.91 -16.94
C LEU A 79 2.31 3.39 -16.79
N LEU A 80 1.66 2.60 -17.66
CA LEU A 80 1.76 1.14 -17.62
C LEU A 80 3.19 0.64 -17.84
N MET A 81 3.93 1.24 -18.79
CA MET A 81 5.34 0.91 -18.98
C MET A 81 6.18 1.26 -17.76
N LEU A 82 5.96 2.43 -17.15
CA LEU A 82 6.65 2.84 -15.93
C LEU A 82 6.35 1.87 -14.77
N MET A 83 5.07 1.49 -14.60
CA MET A 83 4.64 0.51 -13.62
C MET A 83 5.30 -0.84 -13.82
N TYR A 84 5.41 -1.30 -15.09
CA TYR A 84 6.08 -2.55 -15.43
C TYR A 84 7.55 -2.52 -15.03
N VAL A 85 8.27 -1.45 -15.35
CA VAL A 85 9.67 -1.27 -14.98
C VAL A 85 9.87 -1.35 -13.46
N ILE A 86 9.05 -0.64 -12.70
CA ILE A 86 9.17 -0.58 -11.25
C ILE A 86 8.88 -1.95 -10.60
N ASN A 87 7.85 -2.66 -11.07
CA ASN A 87 7.45 -3.95 -10.48
C ASN A 87 8.37 -5.10 -10.88
N TYR A 88 8.78 -5.16 -12.14
CA TYR A 88 9.53 -6.31 -12.68
C TYR A 88 11.02 -6.06 -12.80
N GLY A 89 11.50 -4.85 -12.53
CA GLY A 89 12.93 -4.50 -12.59
C GLY A 89 13.79 -5.46 -11.78
N LYS A 90 13.39 -5.79 -10.55
CA LYS A 90 14.10 -6.74 -9.69
C LYS A 90 14.17 -8.16 -10.27
N VAL A 91 13.07 -8.64 -10.85
CA VAL A 91 12.95 -10.03 -11.36
C VAL A 91 13.71 -10.20 -12.67
N LEU A 92 13.86 -9.12 -13.44
CA LEU A 92 14.49 -9.10 -14.74
C LEU A 92 15.90 -8.46 -14.73
N ASP A 93 16.51 -8.34 -13.56
CA ASP A 93 17.85 -7.76 -13.37
C ASP A 93 18.03 -6.34 -13.95
N TRP A 94 16.98 -5.51 -13.85
CA TRP A 94 16.98 -4.11 -14.25
C TRP A 94 17.56 -3.88 -15.66
N MET A 95 18.74 -3.26 -15.77
CA MET A 95 19.37 -2.91 -17.04
C MET A 95 19.88 -4.11 -17.87
N ALA A 96 19.91 -5.31 -17.31
CA ALA A 96 20.28 -6.52 -18.05
C ALA A 96 19.18 -6.98 -19.01
N SER A 97 17.93 -6.60 -18.73
CA SER A 97 16.80 -6.96 -19.59
C SER A 97 16.55 -5.94 -20.69
N PRO A 98 16.57 -6.35 -22.00
CA PRO A 98 16.28 -5.43 -23.11
C PRO A 98 14.87 -4.86 -23.05
N LYS A 99 13.89 -5.58 -22.49
CA LYS A 99 12.52 -5.08 -22.29
C LYS A 99 12.47 -3.94 -21.29
N ILE A 100 13.18 -4.06 -20.17
CA ILE A 100 13.26 -3.01 -19.14
C ILE A 100 13.93 -1.77 -19.72
N CYS A 101 15.05 -1.92 -20.43
CA CYS A 101 15.74 -0.81 -21.08
C CYS A 101 14.84 -0.07 -22.09
N LEU A 102 14.11 -0.82 -22.91
CA LEU A 102 13.16 -0.25 -23.86
C LEU A 102 12.07 0.57 -23.15
N TYR A 103 11.47 0.04 -22.08
CA TYR A 103 10.39 0.71 -21.36
C TYR A 103 10.88 1.92 -20.55
N ILE A 104 12.10 1.87 -19.99
CA ILE A 104 12.72 3.03 -19.34
C ILE A 104 12.94 4.18 -20.32
N MET A 105 13.24 3.88 -21.58
CA MET A 105 13.41 4.90 -22.61
C MET A 105 12.07 5.45 -23.12
N ILE A 106 11.09 4.59 -23.38
CA ILE A 106 9.82 4.99 -24.01
C ILE A 106 8.87 5.65 -23.00
N ALA A 107 8.79 5.15 -21.76
CA ALA A 107 7.83 5.66 -20.79
C ALA A 107 7.98 7.18 -20.52
N PRO A 108 9.16 7.72 -20.21
CA PRO A 108 9.32 9.16 -19.99
C PRO A 108 9.06 9.98 -21.26
N ILE A 109 9.36 9.44 -22.46
CA ILE A 109 9.04 10.11 -23.73
C ILE A 109 7.53 10.25 -23.90
N LEU A 110 6.77 9.19 -23.62
CA LEU A 110 5.30 9.24 -23.72
C LEU A 110 4.70 10.20 -22.69
N ILE A 111 5.22 10.22 -21.47
CA ILE A 111 4.76 11.16 -20.43
C ILE A 111 5.11 12.60 -20.83
N ALA A 112 6.31 12.86 -21.32
CA ALA A 112 6.70 14.17 -21.81
C ALA A 112 5.85 14.62 -23.01
N LEU A 113 5.58 13.71 -23.94
CA LEU A 113 4.70 13.94 -25.09
C LEU A 113 3.28 14.30 -24.64
N PHE A 114 2.73 13.59 -23.64
CA PHE A 114 1.43 13.91 -23.06
C PHE A 114 1.44 15.32 -22.47
N ILE A 115 2.44 15.67 -21.64
CA ILE A 115 2.56 17.00 -21.05
C ILE A 115 2.66 18.07 -22.13
N TRP A 116 3.43 17.82 -23.17
CA TRP A 116 3.57 18.72 -24.30
C TRP A 116 2.24 18.96 -25.03
N TYR A 117 1.45 17.90 -25.27
CA TYR A 117 0.11 18.03 -25.86
C TYR A 117 -0.83 18.83 -24.95
N GLN A 118 -0.81 18.58 -23.63
CA GLN A 118 -1.66 19.33 -22.70
C GLN A 118 -1.30 20.82 -22.67
N TYR A 119 -0.02 21.14 -22.81
CA TYR A 119 0.45 22.53 -22.79
C TYR A 119 0.05 23.32 -24.04
N HIS A 120 0.06 22.68 -25.23
CA HIS A 120 -0.21 23.34 -26.51
C HIS A 120 -1.69 23.26 -26.97
N SER A 121 -2.51 22.49 -26.26
CA SER A 121 -3.92 22.35 -26.60
C SER A 121 -4.75 23.52 -26.08
N GLU A 122 -5.59 24.10 -26.96
CA GLU A 122 -6.57 25.13 -26.53
C GLU A 122 -7.63 24.57 -25.55
N ARG A 123 -7.93 23.26 -25.66
CA ARG A 123 -8.85 22.51 -24.79
C ARG A 123 -8.16 21.28 -24.26
N PRO A 124 -7.30 21.41 -23.23
CA PRO A 124 -6.55 20.28 -22.73
C PRO A 124 -7.47 19.27 -22.03
N TYR A 125 -7.19 17.97 -22.21
CA TYR A 125 -7.86 16.90 -21.48
C TYR A 125 -7.68 17.04 -19.96
N VAL A 126 -6.46 17.40 -19.54
CA VAL A 126 -6.11 17.70 -18.16
C VAL A 126 -5.41 19.05 -18.10
N ASN A 127 -5.96 19.99 -17.37
CA ASN A 127 -5.30 21.26 -17.18
C ASN A 127 -4.11 21.12 -16.22
N LEU A 128 -2.94 21.63 -16.62
CA LEU A 128 -1.72 21.56 -15.82
C LEU A 128 -1.67 22.62 -14.69
N ALA A 129 -2.63 23.53 -14.62
CA ALA A 129 -2.65 24.60 -13.62
C ALA A 129 -2.48 24.14 -12.16
N PRO A 130 -3.04 22.99 -11.71
CA PRO A 130 -2.81 22.49 -10.36
C PRO A 130 -1.33 22.18 -10.07
N LEU A 131 -0.53 21.82 -11.07
CA LEU A 131 0.91 21.54 -10.91
C LEU A 131 1.75 22.80 -10.71
N TYR A 132 1.19 23.99 -10.97
CA TYR A 132 1.88 25.26 -10.70
C TYR A 132 1.52 25.84 -9.33
N GLN A 133 0.57 25.26 -8.62
CA GLN A 133 0.18 25.72 -7.28
C GLN A 133 0.97 24.97 -6.20
N PRO A 134 1.73 25.71 -5.35
CA PRO A 134 2.58 25.07 -4.32
C PRO A 134 1.80 24.18 -3.36
N LYS A 135 0.62 24.63 -2.90
CA LYS A 135 -0.21 23.83 -1.98
C LYS A 135 -0.71 22.53 -2.61
N ALA A 136 -1.06 22.54 -3.88
CA ALA A 136 -1.49 21.32 -4.58
C ALA A 136 -0.34 20.31 -4.73
N ILE A 137 0.85 20.78 -5.13
CA ILE A 137 2.05 19.92 -5.25
C ILE A 137 2.42 19.31 -3.89
N ILE A 138 2.44 20.13 -2.84
CA ILE A 138 2.71 19.68 -1.47
C ILE A 138 1.67 18.64 -1.07
N GLY A 139 0.38 18.89 -1.34
CA GLY A 139 -0.70 17.96 -1.07
C GLY A 139 -0.52 16.61 -1.79
N TYR A 140 -0.14 16.62 -3.08
CA TYR A 140 0.12 15.40 -3.85
C TYR A 140 1.31 14.62 -3.30
N PHE A 141 2.41 15.31 -2.97
CA PHE A 141 3.59 14.68 -2.42
C PHE A 141 3.31 14.01 -1.07
N TYR A 142 2.66 14.72 -0.16
CA TYR A 142 2.29 14.14 1.14
C TYR A 142 1.25 13.02 1.02
N MET A 143 0.30 13.13 0.08
CA MET A 143 -0.64 12.06 -0.21
C MET A 143 0.10 10.80 -0.73
N MET A 144 1.08 10.99 -1.60
CA MET A 144 1.96 9.91 -2.08
C MET A 144 2.70 9.26 -0.90
N LEU A 145 3.22 10.07 0.02
CA LEU A 145 3.97 9.61 1.18
C LEU A 145 3.09 8.83 2.18
N VAL A 146 1.86 9.29 2.43
CA VAL A 146 0.87 8.57 3.26
C VAL A 146 0.56 7.19 2.66
N MET A 147 0.35 7.12 1.35
CA MET A 147 0.13 5.86 0.67
C MET A 147 1.37 4.97 0.70
N PHE A 148 2.55 5.55 0.59
CA PHE A 148 3.82 4.84 0.71
C PHE A 148 3.94 4.17 2.10
N PHE A 149 3.69 4.88 3.18
CA PHE A 149 3.68 4.31 4.53
C PHE A 149 2.57 3.27 4.70
N SER A 150 1.41 3.51 4.11
CA SER A 150 0.28 2.58 4.18
C SER A 150 0.58 1.25 3.49
N THR A 151 1.29 1.25 2.37
CA THR A 151 1.64 0.04 1.60
C THR A 151 2.64 -0.86 2.35
N SER A 152 3.43 -0.31 3.29
CA SER A 152 4.35 -1.11 4.13
C SER A 152 3.65 -2.26 4.87
N THR A 153 2.38 -2.11 5.18
CA THR A 153 1.62 -3.11 5.94
C THR A 153 1.37 -4.39 5.15
N THR A 154 1.18 -4.31 3.84
CA THR A 154 0.98 -5.52 3.01
C THR A 154 2.22 -6.41 3.02
N LEU A 155 3.40 -5.81 3.00
CA LEU A 155 4.67 -6.51 3.17
C LEU A 155 4.85 -7.08 4.58
N LEU A 156 4.52 -6.27 5.58
CA LEU A 156 4.63 -6.68 6.98
C LEU A 156 3.67 -7.82 7.31
N THR A 157 2.41 -7.75 6.87
CA THR A 157 1.46 -8.84 7.11
C THR A 157 1.84 -10.12 6.39
N SER A 158 2.27 -10.07 5.13
CA SER A 158 2.71 -11.27 4.41
C SER A 158 3.95 -11.90 5.04
N SER A 159 4.92 -11.09 5.48
CA SER A 159 6.13 -11.56 6.14
C SER A 159 5.84 -12.10 7.54
N LEU A 160 4.95 -11.45 8.29
CA LEU A 160 4.55 -11.91 9.63
C LEU A 160 3.73 -13.20 9.55
N THR A 161 2.89 -13.39 8.55
CA THR A 161 2.18 -14.66 8.36
C THR A 161 3.13 -15.80 8.07
N SER A 162 4.21 -15.57 7.32
CA SER A 162 5.24 -16.59 7.09
C SER A 162 6.06 -16.87 8.36
N ILE A 163 6.29 -15.89 9.25
CA ILE A 163 6.99 -16.08 10.53
C ILE A 163 6.08 -16.72 11.56
N LEU A 164 4.87 -16.18 11.74
CA LEU A 164 3.90 -16.65 12.74
C LEU A 164 3.16 -17.91 12.32
N LYS A 165 3.34 -18.36 11.07
CA LYS A 165 2.66 -19.53 10.45
C LYS A 165 1.14 -19.46 10.58
N VAL A 166 0.59 -18.25 10.56
CA VAL A 166 -0.85 -18.02 10.63
C VAL A 166 -1.45 -18.26 9.24
N ASP A 167 -2.57 -18.95 9.21
CA ASP A 167 -3.29 -19.23 7.97
C ASP A 167 -3.72 -17.93 7.25
N SER A 168 -3.77 -17.98 5.94
CA SER A 168 -4.17 -16.84 5.09
C SER A 168 -5.56 -16.29 5.42
N THR A 169 -6.49 -17.14 5.90
CA THR A 169 -7.82 -16.73 6.37
C THR A 169 -7.76 -15.74 7.53
N HIS A 170 -6.86 -15.97 8.48
CA HIS A 170 -6.65 -15.07 9.63
C HIS A 170 -5.99 -13.76 9.22
N THR A 171 -5.18 -13.77 8.16
CA THR A 171 -4.56 -12.54 7.63
C THR A 171 -5.61 -11.55 7.13
N TYR A 172 -6.66 -12.04 6.46
CA TYR A 172 -7.75 -11.17 6.00
C TYR A 172 -8.61 -10.66 7.14
N SER A 173 -8.76 -11.43 8.24
CA SER A 173 -9.48 -10.97 9.41
C SER A 173 -8.85 -9.73 10.09
N LEU A 174 -7.52 -9.55 9.94
CA LEU A 174 -6.83 -8.34 10.42
C LEU A 174 -7.38 -7.06 9.78
N TYR A 175 -7.76 -7.11 8.52
CA TYR A 175 -8.31 -5.94 7.83
C TYR A 175 -9.67 -5.51 8.39
N THR A 176 -10.36 -6.36 9.14
CA THR A 176 -11.59 -6.01 9.86
C THR A 176 -11.33 -4.91 10.89
N TYR A 177 -10.17 -4.94 11.56
CA TYR A 177 -9.78 -3.93 12.56
C TYR A 177 -9.38 -2.59 11.94
N LEU A 178 -9.16 -2.54 10.63
CA LEU A 178 -8.89 -1.31 9.89
C LEU A 178 -10.16 -0.46 9.71
N LEU A 179 -11.33 -1.11 9.53
CA LEU A 179 -12.60 -0.43 9.28
C LEU A 179 -13.02 0.53 10.39
N PRO A 180 -13.04 0.12 11.68
CA PRO A 180 -13.36 1.05 12.78
C PRO A 180 -12.36 2.23 12.84
N GLY A 181 -11.09 2.01 12.50
CA GLY A 181 -10.12 3.09 12.35
C GLY A 181 -10.52 4.12 11.28
N TYR A 182 -10.98 3.66 10.12
CA TYR A 182 -11.47 4.54 9.06
C TYR A 182 -12.69 5.35 9.49
N VAL A 183 -13.68 4.70 10.11
CA VAL A 183 -14.90 5.37 10.58
C VAL A 183 -14.57 6.43 11.63
N LEU A 184 -13.74 6.08 12.60
CA LEU A 184 -13.36 7.00 13.68
C LEU A 184 -12.50 8.16 13.16
N GLY A 185 -11.56 7.90 12.23
CA GLY A 185 -10.77 8.95 11.57
C GLY A 185 -11.63 9.92 10.76
N ALA A 186 -12.62 9.41 10.04
CA ALA A 186 -13.58 10.24 9.31
C ALA A 186 -14.44 11.10 10.25
N PHE A 187 -14.88 10.53 11.36
CA PHE A 187 -15.65 11.22 12.38
C PHE A 187 -14.83 12.36 13.01
N ILE A 188 -13.57 12.12 13.37
CA ILE A 188 -12.65 13.14 13.87
C ILE A 188 -12.50 14.26 12.86
N CYS A 189 -12.29 13.96 11.58
CA CYS A 189 -12.17 14.96 10.52
C CYS A 189 -13.46 15.77 10.37
N PHE A 190 -14.62 15.11 10.40
CA PHE A 190 -15.92 15.78 10.31
C PHE A 190 -16.10 16.83 11.41
N TRP A 191 -15.86 16.42 12.68
CA TRP A 191 -15.95 17.34 13.83
C TRP A 191 -14.91 18.45 13.77
N TRP A 192 -13.67 18.12 13.41
CA TRP A 192 -12.58 19.08 13.31
C TRP A 192 -12.90 20.21 12.32
N PHE A 193 -13.33 19.88 11.10
CA PHE A 193 -13.67 20.88 10.10
C PHE A 193 -14.96 21.63 10.40
N ARG A 194 -15.80 21.10 11.25
CA ARG A 194 -16.99 21.82 11.74
C ARG A 194 -16.65 22.89 12.79
N TRP A 195 -15.69 22.63 13.68
CA TRP A 195 -15.35 23.51 14.79
C TRP A 195 -14.17 24.42 14.50
N GLN A 196 -13.09 23.89 13.89
CA GLN A 196 -11.83 24.61 13.63
C GLN A 196 -11.55 24.64 12.13
N ARG A 197 -12.27 25.48 11.40
CA ARG A 197 -12.08 25.63 9.96
C ARG A 197 -10.61 25.87 9.62
N TRP A 198 -10.05 25.02 8.75
CA TRP A 198 -8.76 25.19 8.06
C TRP A 198 -7.48 25.12 8.91
N ARG A 199 -7.52 24.61 10.11
CA ARG A 199 -6.30 24.30 10.89
C ARG A 199 -5.78 22.89 10.60
N PHE A 200 -5.20 22.71 9.42
CA PHE A 200 -4.68 21.42 8.98
C PHE A 200 -3.53 20.90 9.84
N ARG A 201 -2.67 21.80 10.35
CA ARG A 201 -1.44 21.43 11.07
C ARG A 201 -1.66 20.42 12.20
N PHE A 202 -2.62 20.67 13.07
CA PHE A 202 -2.88 19.78 14.21
C PHE A 202 -3.51 18.46 13.78
N LEU A 203 -4.36 18.49 12.75
CA LEU A 203 -4.99 17.27 12.21
C LEU A 203 -3.95 16.37 11.53
N ILE A 204 -3.04 16.97 10.76
CA ILE A 204 -1.94 16.27 10.10
C ILE A 204 -0.99 15.69 11.15
N ALA A 205 -0.59 16.47 12.16
CA ALA A 205 0.25 15.99 13.26
C ALA A 205 -0.40 14.82 14.00
N GLY A 206 -1.70 14.88 14.29
CA GLY A 206 -2.44 13.77 14.89
C GLY A 206 -2.47 12.51 14.02
N GLY A 207 -2.71 12.66 12.71
CA GLY A 207 -2.66 11.55 11.78
C GLY A 207 -1.27 10.92 11.65
N MET A 208 -0.21 11.75 11.61
CA MET A 208 1.18 11.26 11.58
C MET A 208 1.57 10.59 12.90
N SER A 209 1.14 11.11 14.05
CA SER A 209 1.36 10.47 15.36
C SER A 209 0.74 9.06 15.43
N CYS A 210 -0.42 8.85 14.76
CA CYS A 210 -0.98 7.51 14.65
C CYS A 210 -0.06 6.56 13.86
N PHE A 211 0.63 7.03 12.81
CA PHE A 211 1.61 6.21 12.09
C PHE A 211 2.87 5.95 12.91
N VAL A 212 3.36 6.94 13.67
CA VAL A 212 4.49 6.76 14.60
C VAL A 212 4.15 5.68 15.63
N LEU A 213 2.96 5.76 16.24
CA LEU A 213 2.49 4.75 17.19
C LEU A 213 2.29 3.38 16.53
N PHE A 214 1.81 3.34 15.30
CA PHE A 214 1.69 2.12 14.52
C PHE A 214 3.04 1.43 14.30
N PHE A 215 4.03 2.15 13.76
CA PHE A 215 5.36 1.60 13.52
C PHE A 215 6.08 1.27 14.83
N GLY A 216 5.93 2.11 15.87
CA GLY A 216 6.49 1.87 17.19
C GLY A 216 5.93 0.61 17.83
N SER A 217 4.62 0.43 17.83
CA SER A 217 3.98 -0.77 18.40
C SER A 217 4.40 -2.04 17.67
N LEU A 218 4.61 -1.99 16.35
CA LEU A 218 5.14 -3.12 15.59
C LEU A 218 6.62 -3.37 15.90
N TYR A 219 7.45 -2.33 15.94
CA TYR A 219 8.89 -2.45 16.20
C TYR A 219 9.18 -3.12 17.56
N PHE A 220 8.48 -2.69 18.61
CA PHE A 220 8.64 -3.24 19.96
C PHE A 220 7.85 -4.54 20.18
N GLY A 221 6.72 -4.72 19.51
CA GLY A 221 5.83 -5.87 19.70
C GLY A 221 6.22 -7.12 18.94
N ILE A 222 6.93 -7.00 17.80
CA ILE A 222 7.29 -8.15 16.98
C ILE A 222 8.40 -8.97 17.63
N SER A 223 8.08 -10.21 18.01
CA SER A 223 9.02 -11.23 18.44
C SER A 223 8.62 -12.59 17.85
N PRO A 224 9.50 -13.62 17.85
CA PRO A 224 9.16 -14.95 17.34
C PRO A 224 7.96 -15.60 18.08
N ASP A 225 7.77 -15.23 19.36
CA ASP A 225 6.71 -15.76 20.23
C ASP A 225 5.50 -14.81 20.33
N SER A 226 5.46 -13.75 19.52
CA SER A 226 4.36 -12.78 19.61
C SER A 226 3.05 -13.40 19.11
N ARG A 227 1.98 -13.13 19.87
CA ARG A 227 0.63 -13.56 19.49
C ARG A 227 0.10 -12.69 18.35
N TYR A 228 -0.63 -13.31 17.44
CA TYR A 228 -1.27 -12.64 16.33
C TYR A 228 -2.19 -11.47 16.73
N GLU A 229 -2.83 -11.58 17.88
CA GLU A 229 -3.73 -10.58 18.45
C GLU A 229 -3.05 -9.21 18.69
N MET A 230 -1.72 -9.20 18.88
CA MET A 230 -0.96 -7.96 19.05
C MET A 230 -1.01 -7.04 17.82
N LEU A 231 -1.36 -7.58 16.65
CA LEU A 231 -1.47 -6.81 15.42
C LEU A 231 -2.78 -6.00 15.31
N TYR A 232 -3.80 -6.30 16.11
CA TYR A 232 -5.11 -5.66 16.01
C TYR A 232 -5.07 -4.16 16.28
N PHE A 233 -4.44 -3.78 17.37
CA PHE A 233 -4.32 -2.38 17.77
C PHE A 233 -3.46 -1.54 16.78
N PRO A 234 -2.27 -1.99 16.36
CA PRO A 234 -1.51 -1.30 15.31
C PRO A 234 -2.30 -1.09 14.02
N ILE A 235 -3.03 -2.09 13.54
CA ILE A 235 -3.82 -1.99 12.31
C ILE A 235 -4.96 -0.98 12.45
N PHE A 236 -5.61 -0.93 13.60
CA PHE A 236 -6.61 0.09 13.90
C PHE A 236 -5.99 1.51 13.85
N LEU A 237 -4.84 1.73 14.50
CA LEU A 237 -4.12 3.02 14.48
C LEU A 237 -3.74 3.44 13.06
N ARG A 238 -3.28 2.50 12.25
CA ARG A 238 -2.99 2.75 10.84
C ARG A 238 -4.23 3.21 10.09
N GLY A 239 -5.37 2.54 10.28
CA GLY A 239 -6.64 2.92 9.65
C GLY A 239 -7.05 4.34 10.01
N LEU A 240 -6.95 4.66 11.30
CA LEU A 240 -7.27 5.98 11.84
C LEU A 240 -6.35 7.07 11.26
N GLY A 241 -5.05 6.87 11.33
CA GLY A 241 -4.07 7.83 10.79
C GLY A 241 -4.19 8.01 9.28
N MET A 242 -4.34 6.92 8.54
CA MET A 242 -4.52 6.95 7.09
C MET A 242 -5.75 7.78 6.68
N MET A 243 -6.90 7.57 7.33
CA MET A 243 -8.12 8.30 6.98
C MET A 243 -8.01 9.79 7.28
N ILE A 244 -7.45 10.15 8.44
CA ILE A 244 -7.23 11.54 8.82
C ILE A 244 -6.33 12.24 7.79
N LEU A 245 -5.21 11.63 7.42
CA LEU A 245 -4.24 12.23 6.52
C LEU A 245 -4.75 12.33 5.07
N ILE A 246 -5.46 11.31 4.58
CA ILE A 246 -6.06 11.35 3.25
C ILE A 246 -7.06 12.50 3.12
N ILE A 247 -7.95 12.66 4.09
CA ILE A 247 -8.94 13.74 4.08
C ILE A 247 -8.24 15.10 4.21
N ALA A 248 -7.28 15.22 5.12
CA ALA A 248 -6.56 16.47 5.34
C ALA A 248 -5.79 16.92 4.09
N PHE A 249 -4.99 16.04 3.49
CA PHE A 249 -4.20 16.40 2.31
C PHE A 249 -5.03 16.57 1.04
N ALA A 250 -6.12 15.81 0.88
CA ALA A 250 -7.04 16.04 -0.22
C ALA A 250 -7.71 17.43 -0.15
N LEU A 251 -8.08 17.87 1.04
CA LEU A 251 -8.64 19.20 1.26
C LEU A 251 -7.57 20.30 1.11
N PHE A 252 -6.38 20.07 1.65
CA PHE A 252 -5.26 20.99 1.52
C PHE A 252 -4.87 21.25 0.05
N ALA A 253 -4.86 20.20 -0.78
CA ALA A 253 -4.57 20.33 -2.20
C ALA A 253 -5.60 21.16 -2.98
N VAL A 254 -6.81 21.33 -2.45
CA VAL A 254 -7.92 22.03 -3.11
C VAL A 254 -8.14 23.44 -2.53
N GLU A 255 -7.50 23.78 -1.39
CA GLU A 255 -7.79 24.98 -0.62
C GLU A 255 -7.75 26.26 -1.46
N ASP A 256 -6.70 26.49 -2.24
CA ASP A 256 -6.50 27.69 -3.05
C ASP A 256 -6.77 27.46 -4.55
N LEU A 257 -7.37 26.31 -4.90
CA LEU A 257 -7.59 25.94 -6.29
C LEU A 257 -8.88 26.54 -6.82
N ASN A 258 -8.81 27.13 -8.04
CA ASN A 258 -10.01 27.61 -8.71
C ASN A 258 -10.95 26.40 -9.02
N PRO A 259 -12.27 26.51 -8.75
CA PRO A 259 -13.23 25.42 -8.96
C PRO A 259 -13.21 24.79 -10.34
N LYS A 260 -12.86 25.53 -11.38
CA LYS A 260 -12.75 24.97 -12.76
C LYS A 260 -11.64 23.96 -12.95
N TYR A 261 -10.65 23.90 -12.05
CA TYR A 261 -9.52 22.94 -12.10
C TYR A 261 -9.70 21.74 -11.19
N LEU A 262 -10.84 21.60 -10.52
CA LEU A 262 -11.10 20.49 -9.58
C LEU A 262 -11.01 19.12 -10.24
N LEU A 263 -11.47 18.98 -11.49
CA LEU A 263 -11.40 17.71 -12.23
C LEU A 263 -9.94 17.34 -12.54
N SER A 264 -9.14 18.31 -12.99
CA SER A 264 -7.72 18.09 -13.25
C SER A 264 -6.94 17.80 -11.96
N ASN A 265 -7.29 18.46 -10.85
CA ASN A 265 -6.73 18.14 -9.54
C ASN A 265 -7.04 16.70 -9.10
N ALA A 266 -8.28 16.24 -9.32
CA ALA A 266 -8.66 14.86 -9.01
C ALA A 266 -7.83 13.85 -9.82
N PHE A 267 -7.55 14.13 -11.10
CA PHE A 267 -6.72 13.30 -11.95
C PHE A 267 -5.30 13.16 -11.39
N PHE A 268 -4.63 14.28 -11.06
CA PHE A 268 -3.29 14.24 -10.46
C PHE A 268 -3.29 13.53 -9.11
N LEU A 269 -4.27 13.81 -8.27
CA LEU A 269 -4.42 13.19 -6.96
C LEU A 269 -4.54 11.65 -7.07
N ILE A 270 -5.31 11.15 -8.05
CA ILE A 270 -5.43 9.72 -8.33
C ILE A 270 -4.12 9.13 -8.82
N ILE A 271 -3.41 9.80 -9.74
CA ILE A 271 -2.11 9.31 -10.25
C ILE A 271 -1.11 9.18 -9.11
N PHE A 272 -0.90 10.22 -8.32
CA PHE A 272 0.08 10.20 -7.23
C PHE A 272 -0.30 9.20 -6.13
N ARG A 273 -1.57 9.18 -5.73
CA ARG A 273 -2.07 8.34 -4.63
C ARG A 273 -2.22 6.87 -5.01
N SER A 274 -2.87 6.59 -6.16
CA SER A 274 -3.36 5.25 -6.46
C SER A 274 -2.53 4.52 -7.52
N VAL A 275 -1.74 5.24 -8.30
CA VAL A 275 -0.91 4.66 -9.36
C VAL A 275 0.56 4.62 -8.92
N LEU A 276 1.17 5.77 -8.72
CA LEU A 276 2.61 5.86 -8.46
C LEU A 276 2.99 5.33 -7.08
N SER A 277 2.30 5.80 -6.03
CA SER A 277 2.72 5.51 -4.66
C SER A 277 2.69 4.02 -4.30
N PRO A 278 1.60 3.26 -4.53
CA PRO A 278 1.57 1.84 -4.14
C PRO A 278 2.64 1.02 -4.86
N ILE A 279 2.91 1.34 -6.12
CA ILE A 279 3.87 0.60 -6.94
C ILE A 279 5.30 0.90 -6.50
N MET A 280 5.63 2.18 -6.33
CA MET A 280 6.93 2.60 -5.82
C MET A 280 7.18 2.02 -4.42
N ALA A 281 6.17 2.06 -3.55
CA ALA A 281 6.27 1.52 -2.20
C ALA A 281 6.47 -0.01 -2.21
N THR A 282 5.67 -0.74 -2.97
CA THR A 282 5.79 -2.21 -3.05
C THR A 282 7.15 -2.63 -3.58
N SER A 283 7.62 -1.98 -4.64
CA SER A 283 8.94 -2.26 -5.21
C SER A 283 10.07 -1.89 -4.23
N PHE A 284 9.99 -0.74 -3.59
CA PHE A 284 10.96 -0.28 -2.61
C PHE A 284 11.05 -1.26 -1.42
N TYR A 285 9.93 -1.57 -0.78
CA TYR A 285 9.91 -2.47 0.38
C TYR A 285 10.35 -3.88 0.02
N SER A 286 9.93 -4.43 -1.12
CA SER A 286 10.35 -5.78 -1.54
C SER A 286 11.85 -5.84 -1.84
N ASN A 287 12.43 -4.80 -2.42
CA ASN A 287 13.88 -4.75 -2.68
C ASN A 287 14.69 -4.61 -1.39
N ILE A 288 14.28 -3.71 -0.49
CA ILE A 288 14.98 -3.52 0.80
C ILE A 288 14.85 -4.78 1.65
N LEU A 289 13.65 -5.35 1.75
CA LEU A 289 13.43 -6.57 2.53
C LEU A 289 14.35 -7.69 2.04
N TYR A 290 14.38 -7.94 0.73
CA TYR A 290 15.25 -8.97 0.16
C TYR A 290 16.74 -8.72 0.47
N ARG A 291 17.22 -7.49 0.29
CA ARG A 291 18.64 -7.16 0.56
C ARG A 291 19.01 -7.32 2.03
N LEU A 292 18.12 -6.89 2.93
CA LEU A 292 18.36 -7.02 4.36
C LEU A 292 18.23 -8.47 4.82
N GLU A 293 17.29 -9.23 4.29
CA GLU A 293 17.17 -10.66 4.56
C GLU A 293 18.45 -11.41 4.14
N GLN A 294 18.97 -11.15 2.94
CA GLN A 294 20.24 -11.75 2.49
C GLN A 294 21.42 -11.33 3.38
N LYS A 295 21.52 -10.06 3.75
CA LYS A 295 22.55 -9.54 4.65
C LYS A 295 22.53 -10.27 5.99
N TYR A 296 21.34 -10.38 6.60
CA TYR A 296 21.19 -11.05 7.90
C TYR A 296 21.36 -12.56 7.78
N MET A 297 20.89 -13.18 6.69
CA MET A 297 21.11 -14.60 6.45
C MET A 297 22.59 -14.93 6.34
N TYR A 298 23.37 -14.10 5.62
CA TYR A 298 24.81 -14.27 5.52
C TYR A 298 25.48 -14.11 6.91
N SER A 299 25.18 -13.05 7.63
CA SER A 299 25.74 -12.79 8.96
C SER A 299 25.39 -13.90 9.98
N LEU A 300 24.16 -14.40 9.96
CA LEU A 300 23.74 -15.49 10.85
C LEU A 300 24.41 -16.83 10.45
N SER A 301 24.55 -17.10 9.15
CA SER A 301 25.18 -18.34 8.69
C SER A 301 26.66 -18.42 9.07
N GLU A 302 27.38 -17.29 9.15
CA GLU A 302 28.76 -17.26 9.63
C GLU A 302 28.87 -17.63 11.12
N THR A 303 27.86 -17.29 11.93
CA THR A 303 27.88 -17.57 13.37
C THR A 303 27.38 -18.99 13.70
N VAL A 304 26.56 -19.60 12.85
CA VAL A 304 26.00 -20.95 13.05
C VAL A 304 26.98 -22.01 12.54
N THR A 305 27.86 -22.43 13.43
CA THR A 305 28.79 -23.55 13.18
C THR A 305 28.44 -24.75 14.05
N LEU A 306 28.91 -25.94 13.68
CA LEU A 306 28.76 -27.13 14.51
C LEU A 306 29.43 -27.01 15.89
N ALA A 307 30.32 -26.03 16.06
CA ALA A 307 30.95 -25.68 17.32
C ALA A 307 30.04 -24.84 18.25
N ASP A 308 28.96 -24.23 17.71
CA ASP A 308 27.99 -23.53 18.54
C ASP A 308 27.07 -24.54 19.23
N PRO A 309 27.06 -24.58 20.59
CA PRO A 309 26.28 -25.54 21.36
C PRO A 309 24.78 -25.46 21.06
N LEU A 310 24.30 -24.24 20.76
CA LEU A 310 22.87 -23.99 20.52
C LEU A 310 22.44 -24.51 19.15
N ALA A 311 23.25 -24.29 18.12
CA ALA A 311 23.01 -24.79 16.77
C ALA A 311 23.11 -26.32 16.75
N ALA A 312 24.14 -26.90 17.40
CA ALA A 312 24.32 -28.35 17.52
C ALA A 312 23.14 -29.00 18.28
N SER A 313 22.67 -28.40 19.37
CA SER A 313 21.52 -28.90 20.13
C SER A 313 20.25 -28.93 19.28
N ARG A 314 19.96 -27.85 18.53
CA ARG A 314 18.78 -27.77 17.64
C ARG A 314 18.87 -28.76 16.48
N TYR A 315 20.06 -28.91 15.90
CA TYR A 315 20.31 -29.91 14.85
C TYR A 315 20.05 -31.31 15.36
N ASN A 316 20.66 -31.70 16.50
CA ASN A 316 20.52 -33.00 17.10
C ASN A 316 19.07 -33.29 17.53
N GLN A 317 18.34 -32.29 18.02
CA GLN A 317 16.92 -32.42 18.34
C GLN A 317 16.07 -32.69 17.10
N ALA A 318 16.31 -31.94 16.00
CA ALA A 318 15.61 -32.14 14.74
C ALA A 318 15.94 -33.51 14.12
N LEU A 319 17.22 -33.94 14.18
CA LEU A 319 17.68 -35.22 13.73
C LEU A 319 17.01 -36.36 14.53
N GLY A 320 17.03 -36.24 15.87
CA GLY A 320 16.37 -37.23 16.76
C GLY A 320 14.89 -37.35 16.49
N ASN A 321 14.19 -36.22 16.29
CA ASN A 321 12.77 -36.23 15.94
C ASN A 321 12.49 -36.96 14.59
N ALA A 322 13.31 -36.72 13.57
CA ALA A 322 13.16 -37.36 12.29
C ALA A 322 13.45 -38.88 12.36
N LEU A 323 14.48 -39.29 13.11
CA LEU A 323 14.80 -40.70 13.35
C LEU A 323 13.68 -41.42 14.13
N THR A 324 13.06 -40.78 15.10
CA THR A 324 11.92 -41.37 15.85
C THR A 324 10.66 -41.50 14.99
N GLN A 325 10.55 -40.74 13.91
CA GLN A 325 9.48 -40.84 12.91
C GLN A 325 9.75 -41.98 11.89
N GLY A 326 10.89 -42.65 11.97
CA GLY A 326 11.23 -43.81 11.14
C GLY A 326 11.97 -43.49 9.83
N HIS A 327 12.43 -42.21 9.68
CA HIS A 327 13.23 -41.88 8.50
C HIS A 327 14.65 -42.43 8.58
N PRO A 328 15.23 -42.88 7.44
CA PRO A 328 16.63 -43.30 7.39
C PRO A 328 17.55 -42.13 7.73
N TYR A 329 18.76 -42.46 8.25
CA TYR A 329 19.69 -41.43 8.76
C TYR A 329 20.00 -40.31 7.77
N ASP A 330 20.17 -40.62 6.49
CA ASP A 330 20.48 -39.62 5.44
C ASP A 330 19.32 -38.65 5.21
N GLU A 331 18.08 -39.16 5.19
CA GLU A 331 16.88 -38.30 5.12
C GLU A 331 16.70 -37.48 6.37
N ALA A 332 16.90 -38.10 7.55
CA ALA A 332 16.80 -37.44 8.82
C ALA A 332 17.81 -36.28 8.96
N ALA A 333 19.05 -36.51 8.49
CA ALA A 333 20.10 -35.47 8.48
C ALA A 333 19.74 -34.31 7.52
N GLN A 334 19.17 -34.61 6.37
CA GLN A 334 18.72 -33.61 5.41
C GLN A 334 17.53 -32.82 5.96
N MET A 335 16.57 -33.47 6.62
CA MET A 335 15.45 -32.82 7.31
C MET A 335 15.92 -31.89 8.47
N ALA A 336 16.91 -32.35 9.25
CA ALA A 336 17.50 -31.53 10.32
C ALA A 336 18.21 -30.29 9.75
N THR A 337 18.96 -30.42 8.68
CA THR A 337 19.60 -29.29 8.00
C THR A 337 18.57 -28.31 7.45
N ASN A 338 17.51 -28.79 6.81
CA ASN A 338 16.43 -27.95 6.29
C ASN A 338 15.69 -27.23 7.42
N THR A 339 15.50 -27.88 8.56
CA THR A 339 14.85 -27.27 9.74
C THR A 339 15.71 -26.13 10.29
N LEU A 340 17.02 -26.33 10.37
CA LEU A 340 17.97 -25.31 10.81
C LEU A 340 17.98 -24.13 9.83
N TYR A 341 18.05 -24.42 8.53
CA TYR A 341 18.01 -23.40 7.47
C TYR A 341 16.73 -22.56 7.54
N ASN A 342 15.56 -23.19 7.68
CA ASN A 342 14.27 -22.50 7.80
C ASN A 342 14.22 -21.62 9.05
N THR A 343 14.83 -22.06 10.15
CA THR A 343 14.91 -21.25 11.38
C THR A 343 15.78 -20.02 11.20
N LEU A 344 16.92 -20.17 10.52
CA LEU A 344 17.79 -19.04 10.16
C LEU A 344 17.10 -18.05 9.24
N GLN A 345 16.39 -18.55 8.24
CA GLN A 345 15.62 -17.72 7.32
C GLN A 345 14.52 -16.92 8.04
N GLN A 346 13.80 -17.55 8.97
CA GLN A 346 12.80 -16.84 9.79
C GLN A 346 13.43 -15.75 10.67
N GLN A 347 14.59 -16.02 11.27
CA GLN A 347 15.30 -15.03 12.09
C GLN A 347 15.85 -13.87 11.24
N SER A 348 16.43 -14.18 10.08
CA SER A 348 16.91 -13.14 9.15
C SER A 348 15.79 -12.24 8.65
N LEU A 349 14.64 -12.82 8.32
CA LEU A 349 13.45 -12.08 7.92
C LEU A 349 12.93 -11.18 9.05
N LEU A 350 12.91 -11.68 10.28
CA LEU A 350 12.49 -10.89 11.45
C LEU A 350 13.41 -9.71 11.72
N LEU A 351 14.73 -9.89 11.63
CA LEU A 351 15.71 -8.82 11.78
C LEU A 351 15.59 -7.78 10.67
N ALA A 352 15.41 -8.22 9.43
CA ALA A 352 15.18 -7.36 8.28
C ALA A 352 13.92 -6.51 8.46
N LEU A 353 12.82 -7.11 8.93
CA LEU A 353 11.58 -6.40 9.23
C LEU A 353 11.76 -5.37 10.34
N LYS A 354 12.47 -5.71 11.43
CA LYS A 354 12.75 -4.76 12.51
C LYS A 354 13.58 -3.58 12.03
N GLU A 355 14.59 -3.81 11.19
CA GLU A 355 15.39 -2.72 10.63
C GLU A 355 14.53 -1.79 9.76
N ILE A 356 13.67 -2.33 8.89
CA ILE A 356 12.74 -1.53 8.07
C ILE A 356 11.78 -0.73 8.95
N LEU A 357 11.18 -1.35 9.97
CA LEU A 357 10.28 -0.68 10.90
C LEU A 357 10.99 0.44 11.68
N GLY A 358 12.22 0.23 12.09
CA GLY A 358 13.05 1.26 12.73
C GLY A 358 13.29 2.47 11.82
N TYR A 359 13.61 2.25 10.55
CA TYR A 359 13.73 3.33 9.57
C TYR A 359 12.42 4.08 9.37
N LEU A 360 11.30 3.35 9.24
CA LEU A 360 9.98 3.96 9.07
C LEU A 360 9.56 4.76 10.30
N LEU A 361 9.86 4.28 11.51
CA LEU A 361 9.59 4.98 12.76
C LEU A 361 10.32 6.32 12.81
N ILE A 362 11.64 6.32 12.55
CA ILE A 362 12.47 7.54 12.56
C ILE A 362 12.00 8.55 11.52
N HIS A 363 11.65 8.08 10.31
CA HIS A 363 11.21 8.99 9.25
C HIS A 363 9.80 9.53 9.48
N SER A 364 8.88 8.73 10.03
CA SER A 364 7.53 9.18 10.38
C SER A 364 7.55 10.21 11.50
N ASP A 365 8.43 10.05 12.48
CA ASP A 365 8.63 11.00 13.57
C ASP A 365 9.14 12.34 13.07
N ARG A 366 10.19 12.34 12.24
CA ARG A 366 10.73 13.57 11.64
C ARG A 366 9.69 14.37 10.85
N ILE A 367 8.83 13.71 10.07
CA ILE A 367 7.79 14.36 9.28
C ILE A 367 6.70 14.93 10.17
N SER A 368 6.38 14.28 11.30
CA SER A 368 5.39 14.76 12.28
C SER A 368 5.77 16.12 12.90
N PHE A 369 7.07 16.36 13.09
CA PHE A 369 7.58 17.57 13.74
C PHE A 369 7.92 18.72 12.79
N TYR A 370 8.10 18.48 11.49
CA TYR A 370 8.32 19.57 10.54
C TYR A 370 7.00 20.34 10.29
N PRO A 371 6.97 21.67 10.59
CA PRO A 371 5.80 22.44 10.29
C PRO A 371 5.60 22.54 8.77
N ILE A 372 4.48 22.04 8.31
CA ILE A 372 3.99 22.35 6.96
C ILE A 372 3.69 23.84 6.94
N PRO A 373 4.26 24.63 6.02
CA PRO A 373 4.08 26.09 5.97
C PRO A 373 2.64 26.49 5.77
#